data_60f989970f3027402a0e2dd48cb75207
#
_entry.id   60f989970f3027402a0e2dd48cb75207
#
_cell.length_a   1.000
_cell.length_b   1.000
_cell.length_c   1.000
_cell.angle_alpha   90.00
_cell.angle_beta   90.00
_cell.angle_gamma   90.00
#
_symmetry.space_group_name_H-M   'P 1'
#
loop_
_entity.id
_entity.type
_entity.pdbx_description
1 polymer ?
#
loop_
_entity_poly.entity_id
_entity_poly.type
_entity_poly.pdbx_seq_one_letter_code
_entity_poly.pdbx_strand_id
1 'polypeptide(L)'
;MGMEMMEAGWLSILPPLIAITLALITKEVYSSLFLGVFSGMCVYCLLCGGNILQAITYVFDMIAVKIGENGYMIIFLVLLGSLVVVVTRSGGSDAYGRWAGKRIRGPVSAKVATSLLGLLIFVDDGFNCLTVGTVMRPITDKCKISREKLAYLLDATAAPVCIIAPISSWAVAVASEVEEAGGLNAFVRTIPYNLYAILTIVMVFFLSVTDFDFGPMRRAELKRDKDDAPQGEEALRKKGRVADLALPILTLIVCAILGMAYVGGFFQGTPFGEAIGANPTAGLTLGTFAALVTAMALYVPRRIMSVQEFMGGVIDGIKTMIPALTILILAWALGGVCREMIGTGIFVSHFVEGVKLPFSFLPAIVFAVAAFLSFSMGTAW
;
A
#
# COMPACT_ATOMS: atom_id res chain seq x y z
N MET A 1 8.31 -25.70 -15.46
CA MET A 1 9.12 -25.50 -16.68
C MET A 1 10.54 -25.24 -16.25
N GLY A 2 11.52 -26.07 -16.67
CA GLY A 2 12.92 -25.83 -16.33
C GLY A 2 13.53 -24.77 -17.24
N MET A 3 13.17 -23.51 -17.02
CA MET A 3 13.88 -22.39 -17.63
C MET A 3 15.18 -22.22 -16.83
N GLU A 4 16.31 -22.49 -17.46
CA GLU A 4 17.63 -22.32 -16.84
C GLU A 4 18.02 -20.85 -16.91
N MET A 5 18.65 -20.36 -15.84
CA MET A 5 19.17 -18.99 -15.79
C MET A 5 20.30 -18.85 -16.81
N MET A 6 20.24 -17.79 -17.62
CA MET A 6 21.23 -17.42 -18.61
C MET A 6 21.88 -16.10 -18.22
N GLU A 7 23.20 -16.03 -18.18
CA GLU A 7 23.89 -14.78 -17.92
C GLU A 7 23.89 -13.88 -19.18
N ALA A 8 22.98 -12.91 -19.20
CA ALA A 8 22.85 -11.98 -20.32
C ALA A 8 23.88 -10.82 -20.31
N GLY A 9 24.76 -10.78 -19.29
CA GLY A 9 25.73 -9.70 -19.12
C GLY A 9 25.05 -8.32 -19.09
N TRP A 10 25.57 -7.35 -19.83
CA TRP A 10 25.03 -6.00 -19.86
C TRP A 10 23.60 -5.89 -20.43
N LEU A 11 23.18 -6.85 -21.27
CA LEU A 11 21.81 -6.90 -21.81
C LEU A 11 20.77 -7.13 -20.70
N SER A 12 21.17 -7.68 -19.56
CA SER A 12 20.28 -7.91 -18.43
C SER A 12 19.73 -6.63 -17.78
N ILE A 13 20.37 -5.48 -18.02
CA ILE A 13 19.90 -4.16 -17.51
C ILE A 13 18.83 -3.56 -18.43
N LEU A 14 18.74 -3.98 -19.69
CA LEU A 14 17.80 -3.39 -20.64
C LEU A 14 16.33 -3.46 -20.20
N PRO A 15 15.80 -4.58 -19.69
CA PRO A 15 14.41 -4.67 -19.28
C PRO A 15 13.99 -3.65 -18.21
N PRO A 16 14.68 -3.52 -17.08
CA PRO A 16 14.34 -2.50 -16.10
C PRO A 16 14.58 -1.07 -16.63
N LEU A 17 15.61 -0.83 -17.44
CA LEU A 17 15.83 0.49 -18.05
C LEU A 17 14.72 0.87 -19.03
N ILE A 18 14.24 -0.06 -19.84
CA ILE A 18 13.11 0.16 -20.76
C ILE A 18 11.85 0.47 -19.96
N ALA A 19 11.54 -0.34 -18.94
CA ALA A 19 10.37 -0.11 -18.08
C ALA A 19 10.42 1.29 -17.42
N ILE A 20 11.55 1.64 -16.82
CA ILE A 20 11.73 2.93 -16.15
C ILE A 20 11.64 4.09 -17.15
N THR A 21 12.37 4.01 -18.26
CA THR A 21 12.41 5.08 -19.26
C THR A 21 11.04 5.32 -19.88
N LEU A 22 10.34 4.25 -20.24
CA LEU A 22 8.97 4.36 -20.77
C LEU A 22 8.01 4.92 -19.73
N ALA A 23 8.07 4.49 -18.49
CA ALA A 23 7.21 5.02 -17.42
C ALA A 23 7.44 6.53 -17.21
N LEU A 24 8.69 7.00 -17.28
CA LEU A 24 9.01 8.41 -17.16
C LEU A 24 8.51 9.25 -18.35
N ILE A 25 8.62 8.72 -19.57
CA ILE A 25 8.23 9.45 -20.79
C ILE A 25 6.69 9.44 -20.94
N THR A 26 6.08 8.28 -20.80
CA THR A 26 4.65 8.11 -21.07
C THR A 26 3.77 8.45 -19.88
N LYS A 27 4.33 8.43 -18.66
CA LYS A 27 3.61 8.51 -17.38
C LYS A 27 2.57 7.39 -17.22
N GLU A 28 2.79 6.27 -17.90
CA GLU A 28 1.92 5.11 -17.93
C GLU A 28 2.71 3.88 -17.49
N VAL A 29 2.31 3.30 -16.34
CA VAL A 29 3.08 2.27 -15.63
C VAL A 29 2.83 0.88 -16.21
N TYR A 30 1.56 0.55 -16.54
CA TYR A 30 1.17 -0.81 -16.93
C TYR A 30 1.86 -1.24 -18.23
N SER A 31 1.75 -0.44 -19.29
CA SER A 31 2.38 -0.72 -20.57
C SER A 31 3.91 -0.70 -20.46
N SER A 32 4.46 0.18 -19.63
CA SER A 32 5.91 0.30 -19.43
C SER A 32 6.48 -0.96 -18.73
N LEU A 33 5.84 -1.44 -17.68
CA LEU A 33 6.23 -2.68 -17.01
C LEU A 33 6.06 -3.90 -17.93
N PHE A 34 4.93 -3.97 -18.66
CA PHE A 34 4.68 -5.07 -19.60
C PHE A 34 5.76 -5.11 -20.69
N LEU A 35 6.13 -3.96 -21.28
CA LEU A 35 7.20 -3.87 -22.27
C LEU A 35 8.57 -4.18 -21.67
N GLY A 36 8.79 -3.85 -20.40
CA GLY A 36 9.97 -4.29 -19.64
C GLY A 36 10.05 -5.81 -19.56
N VAL A 37 8.99 -6.48 -19.10
CA VAL A 37 8.91 -7.95 -19.04
C VAL A 37 9.12 -8.57 -20.42
N PHE A 38 8.43 -8.05 -21.44
CA PHE A 38 8.54 -8.54 -22.82
C PHE A 38 9.96 -8.39 -23.37
N SER A 39 10.60 -7.25 -23.17
CA SER A 39 11.98 -7.02 -23.61
C SER A 39 12.96 -7.98 -22.94
N GLY A 40 12.76 -8.28 -21.65
CA GLY A 40 13.58 -9.26 -20.93
C GLY A 40 13.40 -10.68 -21.50
N MET A 41 12.17 -11.07 -21.82
CA MET A 41 11.91 -12.36 -22.45
C MET A 41 12.48 -12.43 -23.88
N CYS A 42 12.48 -11.31 -24.62
CA CYS A 42 13.18 -11.24 -25.90
C CYS A 42 14.69 -11.46 -25.73
N VAL A 43 15.32 -10.82 -24.75
CA VAL A 43 16.75 -11.04 -24.46
C VAL A 43 17.00 -12.50 -24.11
N TYR A 44 16.19 -13.10 -23.25
CA TYR A 44 16.29 -14.51 -22.90
C TYR A 44 16.16 -15.43 -24.10
N CYS A 45 15.13 -15.24 -24.93
CA CYS A 45 14.93 -16.04 -26.16
C CYS A 45 16.08 -15.88 -27.17
N LEU A 46 16.66 -14.68 -27.29
CA LEU A 46 17.83 -14.49 -28.15
C LEU A 46 19.02 -15.31 -27.70
N LEU A 47 19.23 -15.43 -26.39
CA LEU A 47 20.33 -16.24 -25.82
C LEU A 47 20.08 -17.75 -25.97
N CYS A 48 18.83 -18.17 -25.86
CA CYS A 48 18.44 -19.59 -26.01
C CYS A 48 18.22 -20.04 -27.46
N GLY A 49 18.42 -19.16 -28.45
CA GLY A 49 18.15 -19.46 -29.86
C GLY A 49 16.66 -19.59 -30.20
N GLY A 50 15.80 -18.98 -29.37
CA GLY A 50 14.34 -18.96 -29.54
C GLY A 50 13.86 -17.87 -30.49
N ASN A 51 12.55 -17.76 -30.65
CA ASN A 51 11.90 -16.78 -31.48
C ASN A 51 10.96 -15.84 -30.68
N ILE A 52 10.50 -14.76 -31.33
CA ILE A 52 9.66 -13.74 -30.69
C ILE A 52 8.30 -14.30 -30.19
N LEU A 53 7.77 -15.32 -30.84
CA LEU A 53 6.51 -15.96 -30.44
C LEU A 53 6.70 -16.73 -29.11
N GLN A 54 7.85 -17.38 -28.94
CA GLN A 54 8.21 -18.02 -27.68
C GLN A 54 8.40 -16.97 -26.57
N ALA A 55 9.00 -15.80 -26.88
CA ALA A 55 9.11 -14.73 -25.89
C ALA A 55 7.73 -14.28 -25.38
N ILE A 56 6.74 -14.15 -26.27
CA ILE A 56 5.36 -13.81 -25.87
C ILE A 56 4.78 -14.91 -24.97
N THR A 57 4.96 -16.18 -25.31
CA THR A 57 4.46 -17.30 -24.47
C THR A 57 5.11 -17.26 -23.09
N TYR A 58 6.42 -17.06 -23.00
CA TYR A 58 7.15 -17.00 -21.74
C TYR A 58 6.78 -15.80 -20.87
N VAL A 59 6.36 -14.66 -21.46
CA VAL A 59 5.79 -13.54 -20.70
C VAL A 59 4.56 -13.99 -19.91
N PHE A 60 3.61 -14.67 -20.57
CA PHE A 60 2.40 -15.14 -19.90
C PHE A 60 2.70 -16.26 -18.89
N ASP A 61 3.64 -17.15 -19.20
CA ASP A 61 4.08 -18.20 -18.28
C ASP A 61 4.69 -17.59 -17.01
N MET A 62 5.56 -16.58 -17.15
CA MET A 62 6.14 -15.85 -16.00
C MET A 62 5.07 -15.16 -15.17
N ILE A 63 4.14 -14.46 -15.80
CA ILE A 63 3.01 -13.81 -15.12
C ILE A 63 2.19 -14.85 -14.35
N ALA A 64 1.87 -15.99 -14.95
CA ALA A 64 1.11 -17.05 -14.31
C ALA A 64 1.84 -17.65 -13.10
N VAL A 65 3.14 -17.89 -13.21
CA VAL A 65 3.98 -18.37 -12.11
C VAL A 65 3.96 -17.36 -10.97
N LYS A 66 4.20 -16.07 -11.25
CA LYS A 66 4.25 -15.02 -10.21
C LYS A 66 2.89 -14.77 -9.55
N ILE A 67 1.78 -14.93 -10.26
CA ILE A 67 0.42 -14.95 -9.67
C ILE A 67 0.29 -16.12 -8.70
N GLY A 68 0.75 -17.32 -9.09
CA GLY A 68 0.71 -18.51 -8.24
C GLY A 68 1.54 -18.36 -6.95
N GLU A 69 2.78 -17.89 -7.07
CA GLU A 69 3.69 -17.65 -5.94
C GLU A 69 3.12 -16.63 -4.94
N ASN A 70 2.49 -15.56 -5.44
CA ASN A 70 1.95 -14.47 -4.63
C ASN A 70 0.43 -14.57 -4.39
N GLY A 71 -0.16 -15.76 -4.52
CA GLY A 71 -1.60 -15.97 -4.44
C GLY A 71 -2.23 -15.46 -3.14
N TYR A 72 -1.61 -15.68 -1.98
CA TYR A 72 -2.09 -15.17 -0.70
C TYR A 72 -2.13 -13.65 -0.64
N MET A 73 -1.13 -12.98 -1.21
CA MET A 73 -1.09 -11.51 -1.24
C MET A 73 -2.20 -10.95 -2.13
N ILE A 74 -2.46 -11.57 -3.27
CA ILE A 74 -3.56 -11.18 -4.16
C ILE A 74 -4.91 -11.33 -3.43
N ILE A 75 -5.14 -12.47 -2.77
CA ILE A 75 -6.37 -12.70 -2.00
C ILE A 75 -6.50 -11.69 -0.87
N PHE A 76 -5.42 -11.41 -0.13
CA PHE A 76 -5.41 -10.42 0.94
C PHE A 76 -5.85 -9.03 0.44
N LEU A 77 -5.23 -8.53 -0.64
CA LEU A 77 -5.55 -7.21 -1.20
C LEU A 77 -6.98 -7.12 -1.72
N VAL A 78 -7.47 -8.17 -2.37
CA VAL A 78 -8.86 -8.29 -2.85
C VAL A 78 -9.85 -8.22 -1.69
N LEU A 79 -9.61 -8.97 -0.62
CA LEU A 79 -10.45 -8.96 0.58
C LEU A 79 -10.36 -7.63 1.31
N LEU A 80 -9.17 -7.04 1.39
CA LEU A 80 -8.95 -5.74 2.03
C LEU A 80 -9.72 -4.63 1.30
N GLY A 81 -9.60 -4.54 -0.02
CA GLY A 81 -10.38 -3.58 -0.81
C GLY A 81 -11.89 -3.77 -0.63
N SER A 82 -12.34 -5.02 -0.56
CA SER A 82 -13.74 -5.36 -0.27
C SER A 82 -14.17 -4.85 1.12
N LEU A 83 -13.35 -5.09 2.15
CA LEU A 83 -13.60 -4.62 3.52
C LEU A 83 -13.69 -3.10 3.57
N VAL A 84 -12.75 -2.40 2.92
CA VAL A 84 -12.69 -0.93 2.84
C VAL A 84 -14.01 -0.35 2.31
N VAL A 85 -14.46 -0.83 1.16
CA VAL A 85 -15.68 -0.30 0.52
C VAL A 85 -16.93 -0.64 1.35
N VAL A 86 -17.03 -1.84 1.88
CA VAL A 86 -18.17 -2.27 2.71
C VAL A 86 -18.23 -1.45 4.01
N VAL A 87 -17.11 -1.26 4.69
CA VAL A 87 -17.04 -0.44 5.92
C VAL A 87 -17.38 1.02 5.63
N THR A 88 -16.87 1.59 4.55
CA THR A 88 -17.20 2.96 4.13
C THR A 88 -18.69 3.11 3.85
N ARG A 89 -19.32 2.14 3.18
CA ARG A 89 -20.76 2.15 2.89
C ARG A 89 -21.66 1.97 4.12
N SER A 90 -21.14 1.42 5.22
CA SER A 90 -21.93 1.20 6.45
C SER A 90 -22.38 2.50 7.14
N GLY A 91 -21.72 3.63 6.85
CA GLY A 91 -21.91 4.90 7.53
C GLY A 91 -21.27 4.94 8.92
N GLY A 92 -20.42 3.96 9.26
CA GLY A 92 -19.63 3.93 10.49
C GLY A 92 -18.68 5.12 10.60
N SER A 93 -18.05 5.50 9.47
CA SER A 93 -17.20 6.68 9.36
C SER A 93 -17.94 7.97 9.69
N ASP A 94 -19.16 8.14 9.16
CA ASP A 94 -20.01 9.32 9.45
C ASP A 94 -20.41 9.36 10.93
N ALA A 95 -20.71 8.21 11.53
CA ALA A 95 -21.04 8.11 12.94
C ALA A 95 -19.87 8.51 13.84
N TYR A 96 -18.65 8.08 13.49
CA TYR A 96 -17.44 8.50 14.17
C TYR A 96 -17.22 10.02 14.03
N GLY A 97 -17.40 10.55 12.83
CA GLY A 97 -17.33 11.98 12.57
C GLY A 97 -18.28 12.81 13.43
N ARG A 98 -19.54 12.37 13.56
CA ARG A 98 -20.52 13.01 14.45
C ARG A 98 -20.14 12.91 15.94
N TRP A 99 -19.60 11.77 16.38
CA TRP A 99 -19.13 11.57 17.75
C TRP A 99 -17.91 12.43 18.07
N ALA A 100 -16.92 12.44 17.18
CA ALA A 100 -15.71 13.24 17.29
C ALA A 100 -16.00 14.75 17.22
N GLY A 101 -16.88 15.17 16.31
CA GLY A 101 -17.29 16.58 16.15
C GLY A 101 -17.99 17.21 17.35
N LYS A 102 -18.54 16.40 18.25
CA LYS A 102 -19.09 16.88 19.54
C LYS A 102 -18.00 17.18 20.57
N ARG A 103 -16.82 16.57 20.44
CA ARG A 103 -15.70 16.70 21.38
C ARG A 103 -14.61 17.65 20.88
N ILE A 104 -14.48 17.78 19.56
CA ILE A 104 -13.52 18.66 18.90
C ILE A 104 -14.07 20.08 18.90
N ARG A 105 -13.38 21.01 19.56
CA ARG A 105 -13.85 22.39 19.75
C ARG A 105 -13.00 23.47 19.07
N GLY A 106 -11.91 23.08 18.35
CA GLY A 106 -11.01 24.06 17.75
C GLY A 106 -10.09 23.47 16.68
N PRO A 107 -9.38 24.33 15.91
CA PRO A 107 -8.56 23.87 14.79
C PRO A 107 -7.42 22.95 15.23
N VAL A 108 -6.73 23.23 16.33
CA VAL A 108 -5.66 22.39 16.86
C VAL A 108 -6.18 21.00 17.20
N SER A 109 -7.31 20.92 17.95
CA SER A 109 -7.89 19.62 18.32
C SER A 109 -8.39 18.83 17.12
N ALA A 110 -8.86 19.49 16.05
CA ALA A 110 -9.27 18.84 14.82
C ALA A 110 -8.06 18.28 14.05
N LYS A 111 -6.96 19.03 13.93
CA LYS A 111 -5.72 18.57 13.28
C LYS A 111 -5.10 17.40 14.02
N VAL A 112 -4.99 17.50 15.35
CA VAL A 112 -4.45 16.41 16.19
C VAL A 112 -5.35 15.17 16.11
N ALA A 113 -6.68 15.33 16.15
CA ALA A 113 -7.61 14.20 16.00
C ALA A 113 -7.51 13.55 14.62
N THR A 114 -7.31 14.34 13.55
CA THR A 114 -7.07 13.82 12.19
C THR A 114 -5.79 12.98 12.16
N SER A 115 -4.71 13.51 12.70
CA SER A 115 -3.41 12.82 12.74
C SER A 115 -3.45 11.55 13.59
N LEU A 116 -4.12 11.58 14.74
CA LEU A 116 -4.30 10.40 15.60
C LEU A 116 -5.15 9.31 14.92
N LEU A 117 -6.22 9.72 14.21
CA LEU A 117 -7.03 8.78 13.45
C LEU A 117 -6.24 8.16 12.30
N GLY A 118 -5.40 8.97 11.61
CA GLY A 118 -4.47 8.49 10.61
C GLY A 118 -3.47 7.45 11.15
N LEU A 119 -2.95 7.66 12.36
CA LEU A 119 -2.09 6.68 13.05
C LEU A 119 -2.81 5.38 13.40
N LEU A 120 -4.10 5.46 13.74
CA LEU A 120 -4.89 4.28 14.13
C LEU A 120 -5.27 3.40 12.94
N ILE A 121 -5.40 3.99 11.74
CA ILE A 121 -5.78 3.28 10.52
C ILE A 121 -4.52 3.00 9.69
N PHE A 122 -3.66 2.14 10.19
CA PHE A 122 -2.33 1.84 9.63
C PHE A 122 -2.32 0.65 8.65
N VAL A 123 -3.44 0.00 8.43
CA VAL A 123 -3.50 -1.26 7.66
C VAL A 123 -3.21 -1.06 6.19
N ASP A 124 -3.71 0.05 5.63
CA ASP A 124 -3.55 0.39 4.22
C ASP A 124 -3.64 1.92 4.03
N ASP A 125 -2.79 2.48 3.19
CA ASP A 125 -2.71 3.93 2.97
C ASP A 125 -3.93 4.49 2.23
N GLY A 126 -4.43 3.79 1.21
CA GLY A 126 -5.64 4.17 0.49
C GLY A 126 -6.87 4.15 1.40
N PHE A 127 -6.98 3.12 2.25
CA PHE A 127 -8.04 3.03 3.25
C PHE A 127 -7.92 4.15 4.29
N ASN A 128 -6.71 4.44 4.75
CA ASN A 128 -6.45 5.54 5.66
C ASN A 128 -6.94 6.87 5.06
N CYS A 129 -6.43 7.25 3.87
CA CYS A 129 -6.81 8.49 3.20
C CYS A 129 -8.31 8.61 3.00
N LEU A 130 -8.96 7.57 2.50
CA LEU A 130 -10.39 7.57 2.22
C LEU A 130 -11.22 7.68 3.50
N THR A 131 -10.89 6.89 4.52
CA THR A 131 -11.67 6.83 5.78
C THR A 131 -11.46 8.08 6.61
N VAL A 132 -10.21 8.46 6.87
CA VAL A 132 -9.89 9.66 7.66
C VAL A 132 -10.39 10.92 6.93
N GLY A 133 -10.22 10.97 5.60
CA GLY A 133 -10.69 12.08 4.77
C GLY A 133 -12.19 12.28 4.86
N THR A 134 -12.97 11.23 4.66
CA THR A 134 -14.44 11.32 4.73
C THR A 134 -14.95 11.67 6.13
N VAL A 135 -14.32 11.11 7.17
CA VAL A 135 -14.68 11.34 8.58
C VAL A 135 -14.33 12.75 9.03
N MET A 136 -13.12 13.21 8.70
CA MET A 136 -12.59 14.46 9.25
C MET A 136 -12.94 15.69 8.43
N ARG A 137 -13.27 15.54 7.14
CA ARG A 137 -13.66 16.67 6.27
C ARG A 137 -14.74 17.57 6.87
N PRO A 138 -15.91 17.08 7.30
CA PRO A 138 -16.93 17.94 7.90
C PRO A 138 -16.49 18.61 9.21
N ILE A 139 -15.58 17.98 9.94
CA ILE A 139 -15.03 18.51 11.20
C ILE A 139 -14.02 19.62 10.91
N THR A 140 -13.11 19.39 9.96
CA THR A 140 -12.09 20.37 9.54
C THR A 140 -12.74 21.59 8.87
N ASP A 141 -13.77 21.37 8.05
CA ASP A 141 -14.57 22.46 7.47
C ASP A 141 -15.22 23.32 8.55
N LYS A 142 -15.83 22.71 9.58
CA LYS A 142 -16.41 23.41 10.73
C LYS A 142 -15.36 24.15 11.56
N CYS A 143 -14.17 23.55 11.72
CA CYS A 143 -13.05 24.15 12.47
C CYS A 143 -12.24 25.14 11.64
N LYS A 144 -12.70 25.45 10.44
CA LYS A 144 -12.03 26.36 9.53
C LYS A 144 -10.56 25.95 9.22
N ILE A 145 -10.28 24.74 8.86
CA ILE A 145 -9.01 24.21 8.35
C ILE A 145 -9.13 24.06 6.84
N SER A 146 -8.17 24.49 6.04
CA SER A 146 -8.22 24.37 4.58
C SER A 146 -8.25 22.90 4.12
N ARG A 147 -8.79 22.67 2.93
CA ARG A 147 -8.80 21.31 2.35
C ARG A 147 -7.40 20.84 1.98
N GLU A 148 -6.54 21.77 1.61
CA GLU A 148 -5.13 21.53 1.34
C GLU A 148 -4.40 21.06 2.61
N LYS A 149 -4.71 21.67 3.76
CA LYS A 149 -4.15 21.23 5.05
C LYS A 149 -4.67 19.86 5.43
N LEU A 150 -5.97 19.61 5.25
CA LEU A 150 -6.52 18.26 5.46
C LEU A 150 -5.84 17.24 4.54
N ALA A 151 -5.70 17.52 3.25
CA ALA A 151 -5.03 16.65 2.29
C ALA A 151 -3.58 16.35 2.72
N TYR A 152 -2.84 17.37 3.16
CA TYR A 152 -1.49 17.18 3.70
C TYR A 152 -1.47 16.27 4.94
N LEU A 153 -2.38 16.47 5.90
CA LEU A 153 -2.45 15.63 7.09
C LEU A 153 -2.75 14.17 6.75
N LEU A 154 -3.62 13.94 5.76
CA LEU A 154 -3.97 12.60 5.28
C LEU A 154 -2.77 11.94 4.61
N ASP A 155 -2.16 12.58 3.64
CA ASP A 155 -1.03 12.06 2.88
C ASP A 155 0.18 11.81 3.79
N ALA A 156 0.51 12.77 4.65
CA ALA A 156 1.64 12.69 5.56
C ALA A 156 1.44 11.71 6.75
N THR A 157 0.25 11.16 6.95
CA THR A 157 0.00 10.10 7.94
C THR A 157 -0.29 8.74 7.30
N ALA A 158 -0.83 8.68 6.10
CA ALA A 158 -1.22 7.42 5.48
C ALA A 158 0.00 6.53 5.14
N ALA A 159 0.78 6.89 4.13
CA ALA A 159 1.92 6.11 3.70
C ALA A 159 3.03 6.01 4.78
N PRO A 160 3.42 7.10 5.49
CA PRO A 160 4.43 7.02 6.55
C PRO A 160 4.05 6.09 7.71
N VAL A 161 2.77 6.00 8.05
CA VAL A 161 2.33 5.08 9.11
C VAL A 161 2.30 3.64 8.60
N CYS A 162 1.81 3.40 7.39
CA CYS A 162 1.76 2.06 6.81
C CYS A 162 3.15 1.44 6.65
N ILE A 163 4.16 2.23 6.25
CA ILE A 163 5.54 1.71 6.03
C ILE A 163 6.29 1.42 7.34
N ILE A 164 5.82 1.88 8.49
CA ILE A 164 6.40 1.53 9.80
C ILE A 164 5.53 0.58 10.61
N ALA A 165 4.32 0.28 10.12
CA ALA A 165 3.43 -0.67 10.77
C ALA A 165 3.75 -2.10 10.30
N PRO A 166 4.08 -3.04 11.22
CA PRO A 166 4.46 -4.40 10.83
C PRO A 166 3.27 -5.23 10.31
N ILE A 167 2.05 -4.73 10.44
CA ILE A 167 0.81 -5.38 10.01
C ILE A 167 0.09 -4.42 9.07
N SER A 168 0.65 -4.22 7.87
CA SER A 168 0.08 -3.34 6.84
C SER A 168 0.22 -3.98 5.46
N SER A 169 -0.52 -3.46 4.47
CA SER A 169 -0.34 -3.85 3.07
C SER A 169 1.10 -3.60 2.59
N TRP A 170 1.73 -2.53 3.06
CA TRP A 170 3.11 -2.18 2.73
C TRP A 170 4.13 -3.14 3.35
N ALA A 171 3.93 -3.52 4.61
CA ALA A 171 4.80 -4.50 5.26
C ALA A 171 4.83 -5.83 4.52
N VAL A 172 3.66 -6.27 4.02
CA VAL A 172 3.54 -7.49 3.23
C VAL A 172 4.22 -7.34 1.88
N ALA A 173 3.97 -6.22 1.16
CA ALA A 173 4.57 -5.96 -0.13
C ALA A 173 6.10 -5.90 -0.05
N VAL A 174 6.65 -5.17 0.91
CA VAL A 174 8.11 -5.10 1.10
C VAL A 174 8.68 -6.44 1.55
N ALA A 175 8.00 -7.16 2.45
CA ALA A 175 8.46 -8.46 2.93
C ALA A 175 8.55 -9.49 1.79
N SER A 176 7.64 -9.47 0.81
CA SER A 176 7.69 -10.35 -0.35
C SER A 176 8.88 -10.07 -1.27
N GLU A 177 9.34 -8.82 -1.36
CA GLU A 177 10.52 -8.45 -2.16
C GLU A 177 11.86 -8.78 -1.47
N VAL A 178 11.85 -8.92 -0.14
CA VAL A 178 13.05 -9.23 0.67
C VAL A 178 12.95 -10.59 1.36
N GLU A 179 12.23 -11.53 0.79
CA GLU A 179 12.00 -12.84 1.39
C GLU A 179 13.31 -13.58 1.66
N GLU A 180 14.27 -13.54 0.73
CA GLU A 180 15.60 -14.11 0.87
C GLU A 180 16.42 -13.50 2.03
N ALA A 181 16.16 -12.25 2.39
CA ALA A 181 16.79 -11.53 3.49
C ALA A 181 16.06 -11.71 4.84
N GLY A 182 15.00 -12.51 4.89
CA GLY A 182 14.21 -12.79 6.08
C GLY A 182 12.82 -12.14 6.11
N GLY A 183 12.31 -11.69 4.96
CA GLY A 183 10.93 -11.25 4.78
C GLY A 183 10.47 -10.20 5.79
N LEU A 184 9.39 -10.48 6.52
CA LEU A 184 8.83 -9.58 7.52
C LEU A 184 9.83 -9.22 8.64
N ASN A 185 10.69 -10.14 9.06
CA ASN A 185 11.72 -9.85 10.07
C ASN A 185 12.75 -8.83 9.56
N ALA A 186 13.16 -8.94 8.29
CA ALA A 186 14.02 -7.96 7.65
C ALA A 186 13.31 -6.58 7.61
N PHE A 187 12.05 -6.54 7.18
CA PHE A 187 11.24 -5.31 7.17
C PHE A 187 11.17 -4.67 8.56
N VAL A 188 10.82 -5.41 9.61
CA VAL A 188 10.72 -4.88 10.98
C VAL A 188 12.04 -4.27 11.46
N ARG A 189 13.18 -4.87 11.09
CA ARG A 189 14.51 -4.32 11.42
C ARG A 189 14.81 -3.00 10.71
N THR A 190 14.18 -2.71 9.57
CA THR A 190 14.35 -1.43 8.85
C THR A 190 13.55 -0.29 9.44
N ILE A 191 12.48 -0.56 10.22
CA ILE A 191 11.58 0.48 10.77
C ILE A 191 12.32 1.61 11.50
N PRO A 192 13.28 1.35 12.41
CA PRO A 192 14.01 2.42 13.10
C PRO A 192 14.87 3.29 12.17
N TYR A 193 15.21 2.80 10.99
CA TYR A 193 16.01 3.50 10.00
C TYR A 193 15.17 4.25 8.96
N ASN A 194 13.83 4.08 9.00
CA ASN A 194 12.93 4.82 8.13
C ASN A 194 12.73 6.26 8.64
N LEU A 195 13.79 7.05 8.50
CA LEU A 195 13.85 8.43 9.02
C LEU A 195 12.78 9.31 8.39
N TYR A 196 12.47 9.10 7.10
CA TYR A 196 11.42 9.88 6.43
C TYR A 196 10.07 9.70 7.12
N ALA A 197 9.63 8.46 7.33
CA ALA A 197 8.33 8.18 7.94
C ALA A 197 8.26 8.72 9.38
N ILE A 198 9.31 8.49 10.18
CA ILE A 198 9.38 8.95 11.57
C ILE A 198 9.35 10.47 11.63
N LEU A 199 10.20 11.16 10.85
CA LEU A 199 10.28 12.62 10.85
C LEU A 199 9.00 13.24 10.29
N THR A 200 8.36 12.64 9.29
CA THR A 200 7.08 13.12 8.74
C THR A 200 5.98 13.06 9.78
N ILE A 201 5.87 11.96 10.53
CA ILE A 201 4.89 11.84 11.61
C ILE A 201 5.15 12.89 12.70
N VAL A 202 6.40 13.05 13.13
CA VAL A 202 6.77 14.11 14.11
C VAL A 202 6.38 15.49 13.57
N MET A 203 6.69 15.78 12.31
CA MET A 203 6.36 17.06 11.66
C MET A 203 4.85 17.30 11.61
N VAL A 204 4.04 16.26 11.29
CA VAL A 204 2.58 16.36 11.27
C VAL A 204 2.04 16.75 12.65
N PHE A 205 2.52 16.12 13.72
CA PHE A 205 2.10 16.48 15.08
C PHE A 205 2.58 17.87 15.48
N PHE A 206 3.82 18.23 15.16
CA PHE A 206 4.35 19.56 15.40
C PHE A 206 3.49 20.63 14.72
N LEU A 207 3.20 20.51 13.43
CA LEU A 207 2.36 21.43 12.67
C LEU A 207 0.89 21.45 13.15
N SER A 208 0.41 20.31 13.66
CA SER A 208 -0.95 20.21 14.20
C SER A 208 -1.10 20.97 15.51
N VAL A 209 -0.09 20.96 16.37
CA VAL A 209 -0.13 21.57 17.71
C VAL A 209 0.27 23.05 17.67
N THR A 210 1.30 23.39 16.89
CA THR A 210 1.87 24.76 16.90
C THR A 210 1.11 25.74 16.00
N ASP A 211 0.21 25.27 15.13
CA ASP A 211 -0.48 26.07 14.13
C ASP A 211 0.47 26.84 13.19
N PHE A 212 1.70 26.31 13.06
CA PHE A 212 2.73 26.89 12.23
C PHE A 212 2.58 26.42 10.79
N ASP A 213 2.30 27.34 9.87
CA ASP A 213 2.23 27.07 8.46
C ASP A 213 3.25 27.91 7.68
N PHE A 214 3.87 27.31 6.67
CA PHE A 214 4.89 27.96 5.84
C PHE A 214 4.64 27.70 4.34
N GLY A 215 5.26 28.54 3.52
CA GLY A 215 5.24 28.39 2.06
C GLY A 215 3.82 28.37 1.45
N PRO A 216 3.53 27.47 0.50
CA PRO A 216 2.22 27.37 -0.15
C PRO A 216 1.08 27.04 0.81
N MET A 217 1.33 26.25 1.87
CA MET A 217 0.32 25.87 2.86
C MET A 217 -0.24 27.10 3.59
N ARG A 218 0.64 28.01 4.03
CA ARG A 218 0.21 29.27 4.65
C ARG A 218 -0.65 30.11 3.73
N ARG A 219 -0.34 30.09 2.42
CA ARG A 219 -1.17 30.82 1.43
C ARG A 219 -2.55 30.18 1.26
N ALA A 220 -2.63 28.86 1.28
CA ALA A 220 -3.89 28.13 1.22
C ALA A 220 -4.76 28.42 2.45
N GLU A 221 -4.19 28.38 3.64
CA GLU A 221 -4.90 28.72 4.88
C GLU A 221 -5.41 30.17 4.89
N LEU A 222 -4.65 31.15 4.38
CA LEU A 222 -5.07 32.54 4.27
C LEU A 222 -6.13 32.82 3.18
N LYS A 223 -6.15 32.05 2.10
CA LYS A 223 -7.15 32.21 1.01
C LYS A 223 -8.53 31.69 1.40
N ARG A 224 -8.58 30.75 2.31
CA ARG A 224 -9.79 30.07 2.72
C ARG A 224 -10.91 30.99 3.24
N ASP A 225 -10.59 32.08 3.89
CA ASP A 225 -11.59 33.03 4.42
C ASP A 225 -12.46 33.71 3.32
N LYS A 226 -12.16 33.46 2.01
CA LYS A 226 -12.80 34.14 0.89
C LYS A 226 -13.73 33.26 0.04
N ASP A 227 -13.55 31.94 0.00
CA ASP A 227 -14.15 31.12 -1.06
C ASP A 227 -15.00 29.91 -0.61
N ASP A 228 -15.03 29.52 0.65
CA ASP A 228 -15.69 28.28 1.05
C ASP A 228 -17.01 28.48 1.83
N ALA A 229 -18.10 28.59 1.08
CA ALA A 229 -19.41 28.16 1.60
C ALA A 229 -19.38 26.62 1.79
N PRO A 230 -19.99 26.08 2.86
CA PRO A 230 -20.03 24.64 3.08
C PRO A 230 -20.79 23.96 1.93
N GLN A 231 -20.04 23.39 0.97
CA GLN A 231 -20.61 22.53 -0.06
C GLN A 231 -20.81 21.13 0.53
N GLY A 232 -22.05 20.78 0.79
CA GLY A 232 -22.43 19.38 0.91
C GLY A 232 -22.94 18.91 2.25
N GLU A 233 -24.14 19.36 2.65
CA GLU A 233 -24.99 18.61 3.60
C GLU A 233 -25.69 17.38 2.95
N GLU A 234 -25.29 16.91 1.81
CA GLU A 234 -25.90 15.75 1.12
C GLU A 234 -25.07 14.47 1.15
N ALA A 235 -24.17 14.29 2.11
CA ALA A 235 -23.65 12.96 2.37
C ALA A 235 -24.66 12.18 3.22
N LEU A 236 -25.51 11.42 2.52
CA LEU A 236 -26.31 10.28 2.99
C LEU A 236 -26.30 10.09 4.51
N ARG A 237 -27.38 10.49 5.19
CA ARG A 237 -27.71 10.16 6.59
C ARG A 237 -27.85 8.63 6.76
N LYS A 238 -26.78 7.87 6.63
CA LYS A 238 -26.78 6.45 6.96
C LYS A 238 -26.81 6.30 8.48
N LYS A 239 -27.62 5.35 8.97
CA LYS A 239 -27.82 5.05 10.39
C LYS A 239 -26.64 4.26 11.01
N GLY A 240 -25.40 4.48 10.59
CA GLY A 240 -24.21 3.81 11.11
C GLY A 240 -23.93 4.21 12.57
N ARG A 241 -23.25 3.32 13.30
CA ARG A 241 -22.68 3.54 14.64
C ARG A 241 -21.16 3.53 14.55
N VAL A 242 -20.48 4.13 15.53
CA VAL A 242 -19.00 4.06 15.64
C VAL A 242 -18.49 2.61 15.65
N ALA A 243 -19.25 1.70 16.27
CA ALA A 243 -18.94 0.28 16.29
C ALA A 243 -18.89 -0.36 14.89
N ASP A 244 -19.61 0.19 13.91
CA ASP A 244 -19.65 -0.34 12.55
C ASP A 244 -18.33 -0.05 11.78
N LEU A 245 -17.57 0.95 12.21
CA LEU A 245 -16.20 1.18 11.77
C LEU A 245 -15.20 0.40 12.64
N ALA A 246 -15.33 0.51 13.96
CA ALA A 246 -14.30 0.04 14.89
C ALA A 246 -14.23 -1.49 15.00
N LEU A 247 -15.37 -2.20 15.03
CA LEU A 247 -15.38 -3.66 15.23
C LEU A 247 -14.74 -4.43 14.07
N PRO A 248 -15.05 -4.17 12.79
CA PRO A 248 -14.36 -4.85 11.68
C PRO A 248 -12.85 -4.60 11.67
N ILE A 249 -12.40 -3.36 11.95
CA ILE A 249 -10.97 -3.02 12.00
C ILE A 249 -10.30 -3.75 13.16
N LEU A 250 -10.91 -3.75 14.35
CA LEU A 250 -10.36 -4.47 15.50
C LEU A 250 -10.30 -5.98 15.23
N THR A 251 -11.36 -6.55 14.63
CA THR A 251 -11.37 -7.96 14.23
C THR A 251 -10.24 -8.25 13.24
N LEU A 252 -10.03 -7.38 12.25
CA LEU A 252 -8.93 -7.53 11.30
C LEU A 252 -7.60 -7.63 12.02
N ILE A 253 -7.28 -6.68 12.90
CA ILE A 253 -6.01 -6.62 13.63
C ILE A 253 -5.82 -7.87 14.50
N VAL A 254 -6.81 -8.18 15.34
CA VAL A 254 -6.73 -9.31 16.26
C VAL A 254 -6.64 -10.65 15.52
N CYS A 255 -7.51 -10.85 14.52
CA CYS A 255 -7.51 -12.09 13.75
C CYS A 255 -6.32 -12.21 12.81
N ALA A 256 -5.72 -11.11 12.34
CA ALA A 256 -4.47 -11.16 11.58
C ALA A 256 -3.31 -11.63 12.45
N ILE A 257 -3.16 -11.09 13.67
CA ILE A 257 -2.13 -11.53 14.62
C ILE A 257 -2.33 -13.01 14.98
N LEU A 258 -3.55 -13.40 15.33
CA LEU A 258 -3.88 -14.79 15.65
C LEU A 258 -3.68 -15.72 14.44
N GLY A 259 -4.05 -15.25 13.25
CA GLY A 259 -3.87 -15.99 12.00
C GLY A 259 -2.39 -16.21 11.67
N MET A 260 -1.54 -15.18 11.80
CA MET A 260 -0.09 -15.32 11.65
C MET A 260 0.50 -16.29 12.68
N ALA A 261 0.11 -16.16 13.94
CA ALA A 261 0.54 -17.08 15.00
C ALA A 261 0.09 -18.53 14.71
N TYR A 262 -1.13 -18.73 14.23
CA TYR A 262 -1.65 -20.05 13.89
C TYR A 262 -0.92 -20.68 12.71
N VAL A 263 -0.80 -19.95 11.59
CA VAL A 263 -0.16 -20.45 10.37
C VAL A 263 1.33 -20.68 10.60
N GLY A 264 1.99 -19.84 11.39
CA GLY A 264 3.40 -19.97 11.71
C GLY A 264 3.73 -21.01 12.81
N GLY A 265 2.74 -21.77 13.29
CA GLY A 265 2.98 -22.88 14.21
C GLY A 265 3.22 -22.47 15.67
N PHE A 266 2.83 -21.28 16.09
CA PHE A 266 2.95 -20.85 17.50
C PHE A 266 2.30 -21.83 18.47
N PHE A 267 1.11 -22.31 18.15
CA PHE A 267 0.40 -23.32 18.96
C PHE A 267 1.03 -24.70 18.89
N GLN A 268 2.03 -24.91 18.06
CA GLN A 268 2.82 -26.14 17.90
C GLN A 268 4.20 -26.03 18.55
N GLY A 269 4.49 -24.89 19.21
CA GLY A 269 5.73 -24.66 19.95
C GLY A 269 6.75 -23.74 19.27
N THR A 270 6.45 -23.18 18.09
CA THR A 270 7.32 -22.19 17.45
C THR A 270 7.31 -20.87 18.26
N PRO A 271 8.47 -20.23 18.50
CA PRO A 271 8.52 -18.94 19.17
C PRO A 271 7.65 -17.89 18.45
N PHE A 272 6.97 -17.02 19.20
CA PHE A 272 6.00 -16.07 18.65
C PHE A 272 6.58 -15.16 17.54
N GLY A 273 7.81 -14.68 17.71
CA GLY A 273 8.48 -13.84 16.71
C GLY A 273 8.76 -14.56 15.38
N GLU A 274 9.10 -15.85 15.45
CA GLU A 274 9.32 -16.68 14.26
C GLU A 274 8.00 -17.06 13.59
N ALA A 275 6.99 -17.39 14.39
CA ALA A 275 5.67 -17.77 13.91
C ALA A 275 5.01 -16.61 13.12
N ILE A 276 5.07 -15.37 13.61
CA ILE A 276 4.52 -14.21 12.90
C ILE A 276 5.24 -13.97 11.57
N GLY A 277 6.55 -14.24 11.52
CA GLY A 277 7.36 -14.03 10.32
C GLY A 277 7.28 -15.15 9.27
N ALA A 278 6.74 -16.32 9.61
CA ALA A 278 6.78 -17.51 8.74
C ALA A 278 5.89 -17.37 7.49
N ASN A 279 4.66 -16.90 7.64
CA ASN A 279 3.74 -16.64 6.52
C ASN A 279 2.76 -15.52 6.87
N PRO A 280 3.21 -14.27 6.85
CA PRO A 280 2.37 -13.13 7.25
C PRO A 280 1.19 -12.90 6.32
N THR A 281 1.35 -13.17 5.02
CA THR A 281 0.29 -12.97 4.01
C THR A 281 -0.91 -13.89 4.25
N ALA A 282 -0.68 -15.14 4.59
CA ALA A 282 -1.76 -16.08 4.94
C ALA A 282 -2.49 -15.64 6.22
N GLY A 283 -1.76 -15.19 7.25
CA GLY A 283 -2.35 -14.68 8.49
C GLY A 283 -3.21 -13.41 8.26
N LEU A 284 -2.72 -12.47 7.46
CA LEU A 284 -3.45 -11.26 7.07
C LEU A 284 -4.71 -11.59 6.25
N THR A 285 -4.63 -12.57 5.35
CA THR A 285 -5.78 -13.06 4.59
C THR A 285 -6.88 -13.59 5.52
N LEU A 286 -6.52 -14.41 6.50
CA LEU A 286 -7.46 -14.92 7.50
C LEU A 286 -8.09 -13.78 8.34
N GLY A 287 -7.28 -12.83 8.77
CA GLY A 287 -7.74 -11.67 9.53
C GLY A 287 -8.72 -10.81 8.75
N THR A 288 -8.42 -10.53 7.48
CA THR A 288 -9.29 -9.73 6.61
C THR A 288 -10.59 -10.45 6.28
N PHE A 289 -10.53 -11.76 6.04
CA PHE A 289 -11.72 -12.58 5.85
C PHE A 289 -12.60 -12.55 7.12
N ALA A 290 -12.04 -12.75 8.31
CA ALA A 290 -12.76 -12.67 9.58
C ALA A 290 -13.41 -11.29 9.79
N ALA A 291 -12.72 -10.21 9.44
CA ALA A 291 -13.25 -8.85 9.48
C ALA A 291 -14.44 -8.66 8.53
N LEU A 292 -14.36 -9.21 7.31
CA LEU A 292 -15.44 -9.14 6.33
C LEU A 292 -16.66 -9.91 6.81
N VAL A 293 -16.47 -11.11 7.39
CA VAL A 293 -17.55 -11.90 8.02
C VAL A 293 -18.16 -11.13 9.20
N THR A 294 -17.35 -10.50 10.03
CA THR A 294 -17.82 -9.66 11.14
C THR A 294 -18.64 -8.48 10.63
N ALA A 295 -18.17 -7.79 9.57
CA ALA A 295 -18.91 -6.72 8.95
C ALA A 295 -20.28 -7.21 8.42
N MET A 296 -20.32 -8.37 7.77
CA MET A 296 -21.56 -8.97 7.28
C MET A 296 -22.52 -9.29 8.42
N ALA A 297 -22.02 -9.91 9.49
CA ALA A 297 -22.81 -10.26 10.69
C ALA A 297 -23.34 -9.04 11.45
N LEU A 298 -22.64 -7.89 11.36
CA LEU A 298 -23.09 -6.64 11.97
C LEU A 298 -24.08 -5.88 11.09
N TYR A 299 -23.88 -5.81 9.77
CA TYR A 299 -24.59 -4.89 8.91
C TYR A 299 -25.89 -5.50 8.39
N VAL A 300 -25.90 -6.78 8.04
CA VAL A 300 -27.07 -7.43 7.43
C VAL A 300 -28.19 -7.62 8.45
N PRO A 301 -27.98 -8.21 9.66
CA PRO A 301 -29.07 -8.37 10.63
C PRO A 301 -29.63 -7.05 11.14
N ARG A 302 -28.79 -6.01 11.21
CA ARG A 302 -29.19 -4.65 11.62
C ARG A 302 -29.83 -3.85 10.50
N ARG A 303 -29.99 -4.44 9.32
CA ARG A 303 -30.54 -3.79 8.11
C ARG A 303 -29.85 -2.46 7.76
N ILE A 304 -28.56 -2.37 8.01
CA ILE A 304 -27.71 -1.25 7.55
C ILE A 304 -27.56 -1.33 6.04
N MET A 305 -27.36 -2.55 5.53
CA MET A 305 -27.38 -2.89 4.10
C MET A 305 -27.97 -4.30 3.91
N SER A 306 -28.54 -4.54 2.75
CA SER A 306 -28.99 -5.87 2.34
C SER A 306 -27.77 -6.74 1.97
N VAL A 307 -27.97 -8.06 1.91
CA VAL A 307 -26.92 -8.98 1.42
C VAL A 307 -26.47 -8.60 0.00
N GLN A 308 -27.41 -8.21 -0.86
CA GLN A 308 -27.11 -7.80 -2.23
C GLN A 308 -26.25 -6.52 -2.28
N GLU A 309 -26.55 -5.50 -1.44
CA GLU A 309 -25.74 -4.30 -1.32
C GLU A 309 -24.36 -4.58 -0.74
N PHE A 310 -24.26 -5.51 0.24
CA PHE A 310 -23.01 -5.97 0.81
C PHE A 310 -22.13 -6.60 -0.28
N MET A 311 -22.67 -7.56 -1.03
CA MET A 311 -21.94 -8.22 -2.11
C MET A 311 -21.58 -7.26 -3.25
N GLY A 312 -22.44 -6.28 -3.56
CA GLY A 312 -22.11 -5.17 -4.45
C GLY A 312 -20.91 -4.36 -3.95
N GLY A 313 -20.85 -4.10 -2.63
CA GLY A 313 -19.69 -3.45 -1.99
C GLY A 313 -18.41 -4.29 -2.09
N VAL A 314 -18.52 -5.60 -1.91
CA VAL A 314 -17.39 -6.54 -2.09
C VAL A 314 -16.83 -6.45 -3.53
N ILE A 315 -17.72 -6.54 -4.53
CA ILE A 315 -17.32 -6.46 -5.95
C ILE A 315 -16.66 -5.12 -6.28
N ASP A 316 -17.24 -4.02 -5.79
CA ASP A 316 -16.66 -2.71 -6.04
C ASP A 316 -15.30 -2.54 -5.33
N GLY A 317 -15.14 -3.13 -4.15
CA GLY A 317 -13.85 -3.18 -3.45
C GLY A 317 -12.78 -3.96 -4.22
N ILE A 318 -13.13 -5.09 -4.84
CA ILE A 318 -12.25 -5.83 -5.74
C ILE A 318 -11.79 -4.93 -6.88
N LYS A 319 -12.72 -4.21 -7.52
CA LYS A 319 -12.40 -3.31 -8.64
C LYS A 319 -11.42 -2.21 -8.24
N THR A 320 -11.50 -1.70 -7.00
CA THR A 320 -10.56 -0.66 -6.54
C THR A 320 -9.13 -1.16 -6.39
N MET A 321 -8.93 -2.47 -6.17
CA MET A 321 -7.61 -3.08 -6.03
C MET A 321 -6.98 -3.54 -7.36
N ILE A 322 -7.75 -3.65 -8.44
CA ILE A 322 -7.24 -4.10 -9.73
C ILE A 322 -6.02 -3.30 -10.22
N PRO A 323 -6.02 -1.95 -10.16
CA PRO A 323 -4.85 -1.18 -10.57
C PRO A 323 -3.57 -1.56 -9.82
N ALA A 324 -3.62 -1.59 -8.49
CA ALA A 324 -2.48 -1.96 -7.65
C ALA A 324 -2.01 -3.40 -7.91
N LEU A 325 -2.95 -4.35 -8.00
CA LEU A 325 -2.64 -5.75 -8.30
C LEU A 325 -1.97 -5.91 -9.67
N THR A 326 -2.43 -5.18 -10.69
CA THR A 326 -1.83 -5.24 -12.02
C THR A 326 -0.37 -4.75 -11.99
N ILE A 327 -0.09 -3.65 -11.28
CA ILE A 327 1.28 -3.16 -11.10
C ILE A 327 2.16 -4.21 -10.40
N LEU A 328 1.69 -4.75 -9.27
CA LEU A 328 2.42 -5.76 -8.50
C LEU A 328 2.74 -7.01 -9.33
N ILE A 329 1.76 -7.56 -10.02
CA ILE A 329 1.95 -8.75 -10.86
C ILE A 329 3.00 -8.49 -11.95
N LEU A 330 2.94 -7.35 -12.63
CA LEU A 330 3.92 -7.00 -13.67
C LEU A 330 5.31 -6.71 -13.08
N ALA A 331 5.38 -6.08 -11.89
CA ALA A 331 6.63 -5.85 -11.17
C ALA A 331 7.28 -7.17 -10.73
N TRP A 332 6.52 -8.10 -10.17
CA TRP A 332 7.01 -9.44 -9.84
C TRP A 332 7.48 -10.20 -11.08
N ALA A 333 6.73 -10.10 -12.19
CA ALA A 333 7.15 -10.73 -13.44
C ALA A 333 8.46 -10.13 -13.95
N LEU A 334 8.63 -8.80 -13.91
CA LEU A 334 9.88 -8.14 -14.29
C LEU A 334 11.04 -8.54 -13.37
N GLY A 335 10.80 -8.58 -12.05
CA GLY A 335 11.76 -9.05 -11.07
C GLY A 335 12.17 -10.51 -11.30
N GLY A 336 11.21 -11.39 -11.61
CA GLY A 336 11.46 -12.78 -11.97
C GLY A 336 12.33 -12.92 -13.23
N VAL A 337 11.99 -12.20 -14.28
CA VAL A 337 12.83 -12.17 -15.50
C VAL A 337 14.25 -11.73 -15.18
N CYS A 338 14.42 -10.65 -14.43
CA CYS A 338 15.72 -10.08 -14.11
C CYS A 338 16.56 -11.01 -13.21
N ARG A 339 15.95 -11.60 -12.18
CA ARG A 339 16.65 -12.44 -11.20
C ARG A 339 16.85 -13.88 -11.66
N GLU A 340 15.78 -14.50 -12.17
CA GLU A 340 15.72 -15.95 -12.38
C GLU A 340 16.12 -16.37 -13.79
N MET A 341 16.00 -15.46 -14.77
CA MET A 341 16.20 -15.81 -16.18
C MET A 341 17.45 -15.19 -16.81
N ILE A 342 17.70 -13.90 -16.59
CA ILE A 342 18.79 -13.18 -17.28
C ILE A 342 19.94 -12.73 -16.38
N GLY A 343 19.90 -13.07 -15.07
CA GLY A 343 21.00 -12.88 -14.14
C GLY A 343 21.41 -11.40 -13.92
N THR A 344 20.46 -10.46 -13.90
CA THR A 344 20.73 -9.01 -13.73
C THR A 344 21.53 -8.74 -12.45
N GLY A 345 21.21 -9.41 -11.34
CA GLY A 345 21.90 -9.26 -10.06
C GLY A 345 23.38 -9.62 -10.15
N ILE A 346 23.72 -10.67 -10.89
CA ILE A 346 25.11 -11.13 -11.09
C ILE A 346 25.89 -10.06 -11.85
N PHE A 347 25.31 -9.52 -12.93
CA PHE A 347 25.96 -8.47 -13.71
C PHE A 347 26.19 -7.19 -12.90
N VAL A 348 25.17 -6.74 -12.14
CA VAL A 348 25.27 -5.55 -11.30
C VAL A 348 26.32 -5.72 -10.21
N SER A 349 26.42 -6.91 -9.59
CA SER A 349 27.44 -7.22 -8.60
C SER A 349 28.85 -7.08 -9.20
N HIS A 350 29.12 -7.75 -10.33
CA HIS A 350 30.40 -7.66 -11.02
C HIS A 350 30.73 -6.23 -11.46
N PHE A 351 29.73 -5.48 -11.93
CA PHE A 351 29.92 -4.08 -12.35
C PHE A 351 30.33 -3.19 -11.16
N VAL A 352 29.63 -3.32 -10.02
CA VAL A 352 29.93 -2.54 -8.81
C VAL A 352 31.32 -2.86 -8.27
N GLU A 353 31.72 -4.14 -8.26
CA GLU A 353 33.06 -4.58 -7.88
C GLU A 353 34.12 -4.00 -8.82
N GLY A 354 33.85 -4.00 -10.13
CA GLY A 354 34.78 -3.49 -11.15
C GLY A 354 35.01 -1.97 -11.10
N VAL A 355 33.99 -1.19 -10.76
CA VAL A 355 34.07 0.29 -10.69
C VAL A 355 34.62 0.77 -9.34
N LYS A 356 34.86 -0.11 -8.37
CA LYS A 356 35.31 0.25 -7.01
C LYS A 356 34.43 1.32 -6.35
N LEU A 357 33.15 1.38 -6.68
CA LEU A 357 32.19 2.24 -6.00
C LEU A 357 32.06 1.74 -4.56
N PRO A 358 32.22 2.63 -3.55
CA PRO A 358 31.93 2.24 -2.18
C PRO A 358 30.48 1.79 -2.07
N PHE A 359 30.25 0.54 -1.64
CA PHE A 359 28.88 0.01 -1.42
C PHE A 359 28.00 0.92 -0.57
N SER A 360 28.61 1.78 0.26
CA SER A 360 27.91 2.79 1.06
C SER A 360 27.09 3.80 0.25
N PHE A 361 27.42 4.03 -1.04
CA PHE A 361 26.67 4.94 -1.92
C PHE A 361 25.47 4.28 -2.62
N LEU A 362 25.46 2.96 -2.71
CA LEU A 362 24.38 2.22 -3.39
C LEU A 362 22.99 2.55 -2.84
N PRO A 363 22.74 2.59 -1.52
CA PRO A 363 21.44 2.96 -0.98
C PRO A 363 21.00 4.38 -1.37
N ALA A 364 21.94 5.34 -1.42
CA ALA A 364 21.63 6.70 -1.82
C ALA A 364 21.25 6.81 -3.30
N ILE A 365 21.91 6.05 -4.18
CA ILE A 365 21.60 5.99 -5.62
C ILE A 365 20.21 5.37 -5.80
N VAL A 366 19.94 4.23 -5.17
CA VAL A 366 18.63 3.55 -5.24
C VAL A 366 17.53 4.47 -4.73
N PHE A 367 17.76 5.16 -3.60
CA PHE A 367 16.82 6.14 -3.05
C PHE A 367 16.53 7.28 -4.05
N ALA A 368 17.56 7.86 -4.67
CA ALA A 368 17.37 8.95 -5.62
C ALA A 368 16.58 8.50 -6.86
N VAL A 369 16.87 7.32 -7.39
CA VAL A 369 16.14 6.74 -8.52
C VAL A 369 14.69 6.45 -8.14
N ALA A 370 14.46 5.80 -7.02
CA ALA A 370 13.11 5.49 -6.54
C ALA A 370 12.28 6.75 -6.27
N ALA A 371 12.87 7.78 -5.65
CA ALA A 371 12.22 9.07 -5.41
C ALA A 371 11.82 9.76 -6.71
N PHE A 372 12.73 9.76 -7.70
CA PHE A 372 12.44 10.35 -9.02
C PHE A 372 11.33 9.61 -9.77
N LEU A 373 11.33 8.28 -9.72
CA LEU A 373 10.27 7.44 -10.29
C LEU A 373 8.93 7.72 -9.64
N SER A 374 8.86 7.66 -8.32
CA SER A 374 7.64 7.91 -7.55
C SER A 374 7.08 9.31 -7.82
N PHE A 375 7.94 10.34 -7.86
CA PHE A 375 7.54 11.70 -8.20
C PHE A 375 6.97 11.80 -9.63
N SER A 376 7.59 11.12 -10.59
CA SER A 376 7.16 11.16 -12.00
C SER A 376 5.84 10.42 -12.23
N MET A 377 5.63 9.29 -11.56
CA MET A 377 4.45 8.44 -11.72
C MET A 377 3.30 8.84 -10.81
N GLY A 378 3.58 9.60 -9.75
CA GLY A 378 2.58 10.03 -8.77
C GLY A 378 2.06 8.90 -7.89
N THR A 379 2.79 7.80 -7.79
CA THR A 379 2.47 6.65 -6.94
C THR A 379 3.73 6.08 -6.31
N ALA A 380 3.58 5.50 -5.14
CA ALA A 380 4.65 4.78 -4.46
C ALA A 380 4.65 3.26 -4.74
N TRP A 381 3.61 2.78 -5.44
CA TRP A 381 3.45 1.41 -5.90
C TRP A 381 4.14 1.19 -7.25
#